data_d140a7a673e720ff6ceb819379af2750
#
_entry.id   d140a7a673e720ff6ceb819379af2750
#
_cell.length_a   1.000
_cell.length_b   1.000
_cell.length_c   1.000
_cell.angle_alpha   90.00
_cell.angle_beta   90.00
_cell.angle_gamma   90.00
#
_symmetry.space_group_name_H-M   'P 1'
#
loop_
_entity.id
_entity.type
_entity.pdbx_description
1 polymer ?
#
loop_
_entity_poly.entity_id
_entity_poly.type
_entity_poly.pdbx_seq_one_letter_code
_entity_poly.pdbx_strand_id
1 'polypeptide(L)'
;AVVLWLRTRKLTDDQTVFPTGMSEALRGLSILYIIFAWIIAALAVLGGIMTIVETSLDSLRTMYVLVAVLGMLSGLSFPLICSASRSHYSPSLVSIFMALPILMYCVWLIASYRSNANNPNVWMFAIEILAICCAILALFYVAGYAFGRPDPHKACYLSLLGAFMCITTLADSRHMGPVSYTHLRAHETGAYL
;
A
#
# COMPACT_ATOMS: atom_id res chain seq x y z
N ALA A 1 8.60 16.40 -3.88
CA ALA A 1 8.89 15.98 -2.51
C ALA A 1 9.15 17.19 -1.60
N VAL A 2 10.15 18.05 -1.85
CA VAL A 2 10.52 19.19 -0.97
C VAL A 2 9.36 20.17 -0.75
N VAL A 3 8.66 20.57 -1.82
CA VAL A 3 7.50 21.48 -1.72
C VAL A 3 6.36 20.87 -0.90
N LEU A 4 6.10 19.59 -1.08
CA LEU A 4 5.11 18.84 -0.30
C LEU A 4 5.50 18.81 1.18
N TRP A 5 6.76 18.53 1.48
CA TRP A 5 7.29 18.50 2.84
C TRP A 5 7.17 19.86 3.55
N LEU A 6 7.53 20.94 2.87
CA LEU A 6 7.41 22.30 3.42
C LEU A 6 5.94 22.68 3.67
N ARG A 7 5.03 22.27 2.77
CA ARG A 7 3.61 22.58 2.90
C ARG A 7 2.94 21.79 4.03
N THR A 8 3.25 20.51 4.15
CA THR A 8 2.74 19.70 5.26
C THR A 8 3.29 20.17 6.61
N ARG A 9 4.56 20.58 6.68
CA ARG A 9 5.13 21.17 7.88
C ARG A 9 4.38 22.43 8.31
N LYS A 10 4.12 23.34 7.38
CA LYS A 10 3.39 24.59 7.69
C LYS A 10 1.97 24.31 8.17
N LEU A 11 1.25 23.37 7.52
CA LEU A 11 -0.10 22.96 7.95
C LEU A 11 -0.09 22.33 9.34
N THR A 12 0.97 21.63 9.70
CA THR A 12 1.10 20.99 11.00
C THR A 12 1.48 22.02 12.09
N ASP A 13 2.35 22.98 11.79
CA ASP A 13 2.73 24.03 12.72
C ASP A 13 1.56 24.97 13.08
N ASP A 14 0.59 25.15 12.18
CA ASP A 14 -0.61 25.98 12.41
C ASP A 14 -1.65 25.30 13.31
N GLN A 15 -1.54 23.98 13.57
CA GLN A 15 -2.46 23.25 14.45
C GLN A 15 -1.92 23.17 15.89
N THR A 16 -2.69 23.68 16.83
CA THR A 16 -2.31 23.72 18.25
C THR A 16 -2.59 22.43 19.01
N VAL A 17 -3.43 21.54 18.47
CA VAL A 17 -3.82 20.28 19.14
C VAL A 17 -3.77 19.14 18.15
N PHE A 18 -2.89 18.17 18.40
CA PHE A 18 -2.83 16.92 17.61
C PHE A 18 -3.41 15.76 18.40
N PRO A 19 -4.09 14.82 17.72
CA PRO A 19 -4.57 13.61 18.37
C PRO A 19 -3.38 12.79 18.91
N THR A 20 -3.50 12.37 20.16
CA THR A 20 -2.48 11.60 20.87
C THR A 20 -2.59 10.10 20.62
N GLY A 21 -3.73 9.66 20.08
CA GLY A 21 -3.98 8.25 19.82
C GLY A 21 -4.91 8.02 18.63
N MET A 22 -4.98 6.77 18.18
CA MET A 22 -5.77 6.37 17.01
C MET A 22 -7.28 6.61 17.22
N SER A 23 -7.80 6.37 18.41
CA SER A 23 -9.21 6.61 18.75
C SER A 23 -9.59 8.09 18.66
N GLU A 24 -8.66 8.96 19.03
CA GLU A 24 -8.84 10.41 18.96
C GLU A 24 -8.70 10.90 17.52
N ALA A 25 -7.72 10.38 16.77
CA ALA A 25 -7.53 10.69 15.35
C ALA A 25 -8.74 10.29 14.48
N LEU A 26 -9.42 9.20 14.84
CA LEU A 26 -10.61 8.71 14.16
C LEU A 26 -11.93 9.26 14.75
N ARG A 27 -11.85 10.05 15.82
CA ARG A 27 -13.02 10.67 16.47
C ARG A 27 -13.61 11.74 15.55
N GLY A 28 -14.85 11.54 15.12
CA GLY A 28 -15.51 12.46 14.19
C GLY A 28 -15.42 12.05 12.71
N LEU A 29 -14.87 10.88 12.40
CA LEU A 29 -14.93 10.31 11.07
C LEU A 29 -16.39 10.22 10.59
N SER A 30 -16.65 10.86 9.44
CA SER A 30 -17.93 10.77 8.75
C SER A 30 -18.22 9.31 8.37
N ILE A 31 -19.49 8.98 8.29
CA ILE A 31 -19.97 7.66 7.86
C ILE A 31 -19.41 7.27 6.48
N LEU A 32 -19.10 8.26 5.64
CA LEU A 32 -18.48 8.08 4.33
C LEU A 32 -17.14 7.35 4.41
N TYR A 33 -16.30 7.64 5.40
CA TYR A 33 -15.00 6.97 5.55
C TYR A 33 -15.16 5.48 5.86
N ILE A 34 -16.18 5.11 6.62
CA ILE A 34 -16.48 3.71 6.92
C ILE A 34 -16.95 2.99 5.66
N ILE A 35 -17.79 3.64 4.86
CA ILE A 35 -18.24 3.10 3.57
C ILE A 35 -17.03 2.87 2.65
N PHE A 36 -16.13 3.86 2.54
CA PHE A 36 -14.89 3.71 1.76
C PHE A 36 -13.99 2.60 2.29
N ALA A 37 -13.86 2.45 3.62
CA ALA A 37 -13.08 1.37 4.21
C ALA A 37 -13.65 -0.02 3.84
N TRP A 38 -14.98 -0.19 3.82
CA TRP A 38 -15.63 -1.42 3.38
C TRP A 38 -15.46 -1.67 1.88
N ILE A 39 -15.50 -0.63 1.05
CA ILE A 39 -15.23 -0.75 -0.39
C ILE A 39 -13.79 -1.21 -0.62
N ILE A 40 -12.81 -0.61 0.08
CA ILE A 40 -11.40 -1.02 0.00
C ILE A 40 -11.24 -2.48 0.43
N ALA A 41 -11.91 -2.90 1.52
CA ALA A 41 -11.88 -4.29 1.98
C ALA A 41 -12.45 -5.26 0.93
N ALA A 42 -13.58 -4.92 0.32
CA ALA A 42 -14.18 -5.73 -0.73
C ALA A 42 -13.26 -5.86 -1.96
N LEU A 43 -12.65 -4.75 -2.40
CA LEU A 43 -11.69 -4.75 -3.51
C LEU A 43 -10.43 -5.56 -3.19
N ALA A 44 -9.92 -5.48 -1.95
CA ALA A 44 -8.77 -6.26 -1.50
C ALA A 44 -9.08 -7.78 -1.49
N VAL A 45 -10.27 -8.16 -1.05
CA VAL A 45 -10.72 -9.57 -1.07
C VAL A 45 -10.87 -10.07 -2.51
N LEU A 46 -11.53 -9.30 -3.38
CA LEU A 46 -11.69 -9.66 -4.79
C LEU A 46 -10.33 -9.77 -5.49
N GLY A 47 -9.43 -8.80 -5.30
CA GLY A 47 -8.07 -8.83 -5.83
C GLY A 47 -7.27 -10.03 -5.34
N GLY A 48 -7.37 -10.37 -4.05
CA GLY A 48 -6.73 -11.55 -3.48
C GLY A 48 -7.24 -12.86 -4.09
N ILE A 49 -8.55 -13.00 -4.28
CA ILE A 49 -9.15 -14.17 -4.93
C ILE A 49 -8.66 -14.29 -6.39
N MET A 50 -8.67 -13.19 -7.15
CA MET A 50 -8.17 -13.18 -8.54
C MET A 50 -6.69 -13.57 -8.60
N THR A 51 -5.86 -13.05 -7.73
CA THR A 51 -4.44 -13.42 -7.65
C THR A 51 -4.26 -14.92 -7.39
N ILE A 52 -5.04 -15.52 -6.48
CA ILE A 52 -4.97 -16.95 -6.18
C ILE A 52 -5.38 -17.80 -7.39
N VAL A 53 -6.41 -17.38 -8.13
CA VAL A 53 -6.90 -18.09 -9.31
C VAL A 53 -5.89 -18.02 -10.46
N GLU A 54 -5.33 -16.85 -10.74
CA GLU A 54 -4.38 -16.65 -11.83
C GLU A 54 -3.03 -17.34 -11.58
N THR A 55 -2.58 -17.40 -10.33
CA THR A 55 -1.24 -17.92 -9.96
C THR A 55 -1.20 -19.45 -9.86
N SER A 56 -2.18 -20.17 -10.42
CA SER A 56 -2.28 -21.64 -10.24
C SER A 56 -1.14 -22.47 -10.84
N LEU A 57 -0.28 -21.90 -11.71
CA LEU A 57 0.72 -22.63 -12.50
C LEU A 57 2.18 -22.17 -12.31
N ASP A 58 2.47 -21.19 -11.44
CA ASP A 58 3.80 -20.57 -11.34
C ASP A 58 4.69 -21.13 -10.22
N SER A 59 6.01 -21.14 -10.45
CA SER A 59 7.02 -21.55 -9.45
C SER A 59 7.06 -20.64 -8.21
N LEU A 60 6.57 -19.42 -8.31
CA LEU A 60 6.43 -18.44 -7.22
C LEU A 60 5.05 -18.47 -6.55
N ARG A 61 4.22 -19.46 -6.88
CA ARG A 61 2.85 -19.60 -6.38
C ARG A 61 2.72 -19.35 -4.87
N THR A 62 3.59 -19.95 -4.08
CA THR A 62 3.54 -19.85 -2.61
C THR A 62 3.68 -18.39 -2.13
N MET A 63 4.56 -17.60 -2.76
CA MET A 63 4.75 -16.20 -2.41
C MET A 63 3.53 -15.34 -2.77
N TYR A 64 2.99 -15.53 -3.97
CA TYR A 64 1.81 -14.78 -4.40
C TYR A 64 0.55 -15.14 -3.62
N VAL A 65 0.36 -16.41 -3.28
CA VAL A 65 -0.73 -16.86 -2.40
C VAL A 65 -0.58 -16.23 -1.01
N LEU A 66 0.63 -16.19 -0.46
CA LEU A 66 0.88 -15.54 0.83
C LEU A 66 0.54 -14.04 0.78
N VAL A 67 0.97 -13.33 -0.27
CA VAL A 67 0.64 -11.91 -0.48
C VAL A 67 -0.87 -11.72 -0.61
N ALA A 68 -1.56 -12.58 -1.36
CA ALA A 68 -3.01 -12.52 -1.55
C ALA A 68 -3.77 -12.70 -0.22
N VAL A 69 -3.39 -13.70 0.57
CA VAL A 69 -4.01 -13.95 1.89
C VAL A 69 -3.77 -12.78 2.84
N LEU A 70 -2.52 -12.31 2.94
CA LEU A 70 -2.19 -11.14 3.76
C LEU A 70 -2.87 -9.87 3.25
N GLY A 71 -3.04 -9.73 1.93
CA GLY A 71 -3.78 -8.63 1.31
C GLY A 71 -5.26 -8.62 1.70
N MET A 72 -5.92 -9.78 1.68
CA MET A 72 -7.31 -9.92 2.14
C MET A 72 -7.44 -9.57 3.63
N LEU A 73 -6.56 -10.10 4.48
CA LEU A 73 -6.54 -9.79 5.92
C LEU A 73 -6.26 -8.31 6.19
N SER A 74 -5.32 -7.73 5.47
CA SER A 74 -4.98 -6.29 5.52
C SER A 74 -6.16 -5.43 5.08
N GLY A 75 -6.86 -5.78 3.99
CA GLY A 75 -8.06 -5.08 3.55
C GLY A 75 -9.15 -5.06 4.60
N LEU A 76 -9.41 -6.19 5.24
CA LEU A 76 -10.39 -6.31 6.32
C LEU A 76 -9.99 -5.57 7.60
N SER A 77 -8.70 -5.34 7.84
CA SER A 77 -8.23 -4.60 9.02
C SER A 77 -8.69 -3.15 9.03
N PHE A 78 -8.80 -2.48 7.88
CA PHE A 78 -9.21 -1.07 7.80
C PHE A 78 -10.62 -0.80 8.35
N PRO A 79 -11.70 -1.48 7.91
CA PRO A 79 -13.02 -1.26 8.49
C PRO A 79 -13.09 -1.69 9.96
N LEU A 80 -12.32 -2.69 10.37
CA LEU A 80 -12.24 -3.10 11.78
C LEU A 80 -11.62 -2.01 12.65
N ILE A 81 -10.56 -1.35 12.21
CA ILE A 81 -9.95 -0.20 12.90
C ILE A 81 -10.94 0.96 12.99
N CYS A 82 -11.65 1.28 11.90
CA CYS A 82 -12.65 2.34 11.88
C CYS A 82 -13.84 2.03 12.82
N SER A 83 -14.28 0.78 12.92
CA SER A 83 -15.34 0.35 13.81
C SER A 83 -14.87 0.29 15.27
N ALA A 84 -13.63 -0.15 15.50
CA ALA A 84 -13.02 -0.23 16.82
C ALA A 84 -12.88 1.14 17.49
N SER A 85 -12.69 2.21 16.70
CA SER A 85 -12.66 3.56 17.26
C SER A 85 -14.00 4.06 17.80
N ARG A 86 -15.11 3.44 17.41
CA ARG A 86 -16.45 3.76 17.90
C ARG A 86 -16.89 2.92 19.11
N SER A 87 -16.36 1.71 19.23
CA SER A 87 -16.59 0.82 20.36
C SER A 87 -15.30 0.72 21.19
N HIS A 88 -15.42 0.64 22.51
CA HIS A 88 -14.28 0.58 23.45
C HIS A 88 -13.44 -0.70 23.30
N TYR A 89 -12.83 -0.91 22.13
CA TYR A 89 -11.85 -1.99 21.93
C TYR A 89 -10.53 -1.68 22.62
N SER A 90 -9.82 -2.73 23.02
CA SER A 90 -8.51 -2.59 23.65
C SER A 90 -7.49 -2.01 22.64
N PRO A 91 -6.62 -1.07 23.07
CA PRO A 91 -5.60 -0.47 22.20
C PRO A 91 -4.69 -1.50 21.52
N SER A 92 -4.47 -2.64 22.18
CA SER A 92 -3.64 -3.75 21.66
C SER A 92 -4.21 -4.36 20.38
N LEU A 93 -5.52 -4.48 20.24
CA LEU A 93 -6.15 -5.02 19.02
C LEU A 93 -5.98 -4.08 17.84
N VAL A 94 -6.12 -2.76 18.06
CA VAL A 94 -5.91 -1.76 17.01
C VAL A 94 -4.46 -1.80 16.50
N SER A 95 -3.49 -1.97 17.41
CA SER A 95 -2.08 -2.09 17.04
C SER A 95 -1.80 -3.33 16.19
N ILE A 96 -2.41 -4.47 16.50
CA ILE A 96 -2.28 -5.70 15.70
C ILE A 96 -2.89 -5.51 14.31
N PHE A 97 -4.08 -4.92 14.21
CA PHE A 97 -4.72 -4.67 12.91
C PHE A 97 -3.93 -3.68 12.05
N MET A 98 -3.23 -2.70 12.66
CA MET A 98 -2.35 -1.79 11.93
C MET A 98 -1.02 -2.43 11.49
N ALA A 99 -0.57 -3.49 12.15
CA ALA A 99 0.62 -4.22 11.75
C ALA A 99 0.40 -5.08 10.49
N LEU A 100 -0.82 -5.58 10.26
CA LEU A 100 -1.16 -6.46 9.13
C LEU A 100 -0.83 -5.84 7.75
N PRO A 101 -1.26 -4.59 7.43
CA PRO A 101 -0.92 -3.98 6.15
C PRO A 101 0.58 -3.74 5.98
N ILE A 102 1.30 -3.42 7.05
CA ILE A 102 2.76 -3.26 6.99
C ILE A 102 3.42 -4.60 6.63
N LEU A 103 3.01 -5.68 7.30
CA LEU A 103 3.52 -7.03 7.02
C LEU A 103 3.21 -7.45 5.59
N MET A 104 2.00 -7.20 5.10
CA MET A 104 1.60 -7.49 3.73
C MET A 104 2.52 -6.79 2.71
N TYR A 105 2.74 -5.49 2.87
CA TYR A 105 3.63 -4.74 1.97
C TYR A 105 5.09 -5.20 2.05
N CYS A 106 5.59 -5.62 3.22
CA CYS A 106 6.93 -6.21 3.36
C CYS A 106 7.05 -7.52 2.56
N VAL A 107 6.05 -8.39 2.66
CA VAL A 107 6.04 -9.65 1.89
C VAL A 107 5.89 -9.36 0.39
N TRP A 108 5.05 -8.39 0.02
CA TRP A 108 4.91 -7.96 -1.38
C TRP A 108 6.23 -7.40 -1.93
N LEU A 109 6.96 -6.59 -1.16
CA LEU A 109 8.27 -6.08 -1.57
C LEU A 109 9.24 -7.23 -1.90
N ILE A 110 9.28 -8.27 -1.06
CA ILE A 110 10.11 -9.45 -1.29
C ILE A 110 9.65 -10.21 -2.54
N ALA A 111 8.33 -10.39 -2.71
CA ALA A 111 7.76 -11.08 -3.85
C ALA A 111 8.05 -10.33 -5.16
N SER A 112 7.83 -9.02 -5.19
CA SER A 112 8.10 -8.16 -6.35
C SER A 112 9.60 -8.16 -6.71
N TYR A 113 10.49 -8.01 -5.73
CA TYR A 113 11.93 -8.11 -5.97
C TYR A 113 12.33 -9.47 -6.56
N ARG A 114 11.81 -10.55 -5.99
CA ARG A 114 12.16 -11.91 -6.41
C ARG A 114 11.64 -12.25 -7.81
N SER A 115 10.45 -11.79 -8.17
CA SER A 115 9.87 -12.01 -9.51
C SER A 115 10.62 -11.24 -10.59
N ASN A 116 11.19 -10.09 -10.25
CA ASN A 116 11.91 -9.22 -11.19
C ASN A 116 13.44 -9.37 -11.13
N ALA A 117 13.99 -10.24 -10.27
CA ALA A 117 15.44 -10.39 -10.08
C ALA A 117 16.20 -10.80 -11.34
N ASN A 118 15.56 -11.49 -12.28
CA ASN A 118 16.15 -11.92 -13.56
C ASN A 118 15.89 -10.95 -14.71
N ASN A 119 15.20 -9.84 -14.47
CA ASN A 119 14.85 -8.88 -15.51
C ASN A 119 16.01 -7.88 -15.70
N PRO A 120 16.64 -7.77 -16.88
CA PRO A 120 17.73 -6.82 -17.13
C PRO A 120 17.26 -5.35 -17.08
N ASN A 121 15.97 -5.11 -17.20
CA ASN A 121 15.36 -3.77 -17.25
C ASN A 121 14.94 -3.31 -15.84
N VAL A 122 15.93 -2.96 -15.01
CA VAL A 122 15.73 -2.52 -13.61
C VAL A 122 14.76 -1.33 -13.50
N TRP A 123 14.73 -0.45 -14.49
CA TRP A 123 13.91 0.77 -14.48
C TRP A 123 12.41 0.49 -14.48
N MET A 124 11.96 -0.63 -15.05
CA MET A 124 10.52 -0.95 -15.15
C MET A 124 9.88 -1.26 -13.81
N PHE A 125 10.63 -1.86 -12.89
CA PHE A 125 10.10 -2.21 -11.55
C PHE A 125 10.64 -1.33 -10.42
N ALA A 126 11.65 -0.47 -10.69
CA ALA A 126 12.21 0.42 -9.68
C ALA A 126 11.17 1.37 -9.09
N ILE A 127 10.25 1.89 -9.91
CA ILE A 127 9.16 2.78 -9.49
C ILE A 127 8.18 2.03 -8.59
N GLU A 128 7.85 0.78 -8.93
CA GLU A 128 6.99 -0.08 -8.10
C GLU A 128 7.60 -0.35 -6.73
N ILE A 129 8.88 -0.74 -6.69
CA ILE A 129 9.61 -0.96 -5.43
C ILE A 129 9.62 0.32 -4.59
N LEU A 130 9.89 1.46 -5.21
CA LEU A 130 9.90 2.74 -4.52
C LEU A 130 8.51 3.09 -3.96
N ALA A 131 7.44 2.82 -4.70
CA ALA A 131 6.07 3.02 -4.23
C ALA A 131 5.74 2.13 -3.04
N ILE A 132 6.13 0.85 -3.07
CA ILE A 132 5.94 -0.08 -1.95
C ILE A 132 6.71 0.41 -0.72
N CYS A 133 7.97 0.85 -0.87
CA CYS A 133 8.76 1.41 0.23
C CYS A 133 8.10 2.65 0.83
N CYS A 134 7.60 3.58 0.00
CA CYS A 134 6.87 4.76 0.47
C CYS A 134 5.58 4.38 1.20
N ALA A 135 4.86 3.37 0.73
CA ALA A 135 3.65 2.87 1.38
C ALA A 135 3.96 2.24 2.75
N ILE A 136 5.02 1.44 2.86
CA ILE A 136 5.47 0.88 4.15
C ILE A 136 5.78 2.00 5.14
N LEU A 137 6.55 3.00 4.73
CA LEU A 137 6.89 4.14 5.59
C LEU A 137 5.65 4.94 6.01
N ALA A 138 4.72 5.18 5.09
CA ALA A 138 3.47 5.86 5.39
C ALA A 138 2.66 5.09 6.43
N LEU A 139 2.47 3.80 6.23
CA LEU A 139 1.73 2.94 7.17
C LEU A 139 2.43 2.83 8.53
N PHE A 140 3.76 2.79 8.55
CA PHE A 140 4.54 2.77 9.79
C PHE A 140 4.28 4.02 10.64
N TYR A 141 4.31 5.22 10.04
CA TYR A 141 4.03 6.46 10.77
C TYR A 141 2.55 6.60 11.15
N VAL A 142 1.63 6.11 10.33
CA VAL A 142 0.20 6.04 10.69
C VAL A 142 -0.01 5.06 11.85
N ALA A 143 0.66 3.89 11.84
CA ALA A 143 0.63 2.94 12.95
C ALA A 143 1.18 3.53 14.25
N GLY A 144 2.06 4.54 14.20
CA GLY A 144 2.54 5.27 15.36
C GLY A 144 1.42 5.82 16.26
N TYR A 145 0.26 6.18 15.69
CA TYR A 145 -0.92 6.59 16.45
C TYR A 145 -1.53 5.44 17.26
N ALA A 146 -1.46 4.21 16.76
CA ALA A 146 -1.94 3.03 17.48
C ALA A 146 -0.98 2.61 18.59
N PHE A 147 0.31 2.90 18.44
CA PHE A 147 1.36 2.60 19.43
C PHE A 147 1.65 3.75 20.41
N GLY A 148 0.86 4.84 20.38
CA GLY A 148 1.02 5.99 21.30
C GLY A 148 2.26 6.83 21.03
N ARG A 149 2.83 6.78 19.82
CA ARG A 149 3.97 7.60 19.36
C ARG A 149 3.63 8.33 18.06
N PRO A 150 2.65 9.24 18.07
CA PRO A 150 2.21 9.95 16.89
C PRO A 150 3.28 10.94 16.40
N ASP A 151 3.54 10.94 15.09
CA ASP A 151 4.31 11.98 14.41
C ASP A 151 3.44 12.50 13.24
N PRO A 152 2.59 13.51 13.47
CA PRO A 152 1.59 13.96 12.51
C PRO A 152 2.21 14.50 11.22
N HIS A 153 3.33 15.20 11.32
CA HIS A 153 4.01 15.76 10.17
C HIS A 153 4.50 14.66 9.21
N LYS A 154 5.22 13.67 9.75
CA LYS A 154 5.75 12.57 8.93
C LYS A 154 4.65 11.66 8.42
N ALA A 155 3.63 11.39 9.24
CA ALA A 155 2.48 10.60 8.82
C ALA A 155 1.76 11.24 7.63
N CYS A 156 1.46 12.54 7.70
CA CYS A 156 0.79 13.27 6.63
C CYS A 156 1.66 13.34 5.36
N TYR A 157 2.93 13.72 5.51
CA TYR A 157 3.86 13.84 4.38
C TYR A 157 4.05 12.50 3.65
N LEU A 158 4.34 11.43 4.39
CA LEU A 158 4.60 10.12 3.79
C LEU A 158 3.34 9.47 3.22
N SER A 159 2.17 9.72 3.81
CA SER A 159 0.90 9.25 3.26
C SER A 159 0.59 9.91 1.91
N LEU A 160 0.81 11.21 1.79
CA LEU A 160 0.64 11.93 0.52
C LEU A 160 1.69 11.50 -0.52
N LEU A 161 2.94 11.32 -0.10
CA LEU A 161 4.01 10.84 -0.98
C LEU A 161 3.73 9.40 -1.44
N GLY A 162 3.34 8.52 -0.53
CA GLY A 162 2.98 7.13 -0.84
C GLY A 162 1.79 7.05 -1.80
N ALA A 163 0.73 7.83 -1.56
CA ALA A 163 -0.42 7.91 -2.46
C ALA A 163 -0.01 8.40 -3.86
N PHE A 164 0.82 9.43 -3.94
CA PHE A 164 1.33 9.93 -5.22
C PHE A 164 2.13 8.85 -5.97
N MET A 165 3.03 8.14 -5.30
CA MET A 165 3.82 7.07 -5.90
C MET A 165 2.94 5.90 -6.36
N CYS A 166 1.94 5.50 -5.57
CA CYS A 166 0.98 4.46 -5.95
C CYS A 166 0.15 4.84 -7.18
N ILE A 167 -0.29 6.10 -7.30
CA ILE A 167 -1.00 6.59 -8.48
C ILE A 167 -0.07 6.59 -9.70
N THR A 168 1.19 6.96 -9.52
CA THR A 168 2.18 6.98 -10.60
C THR A 168 2.43 5.57 -11.13
N THR A 169 2.61 4.57 -10.26
CA THR A 169 2.78 3.17 -10.68
C THR A 169 1.55 2.62 -11.38
N LEU A 170 0.34 2.97 -10.89
CA LEU A 170 -0.90 2.57 -11.53
C LEU A 170 -1.07 3.18 -12.93
N ALA A 171 -0.62 4.41 -13.13
CA ALA A 171 -0.64 5.08 -14.43
C ALA A 171 0.38 4.46 -15.40
N ASP A 172 1.57 4.10 -14.90
CA ASP A 172 2.64 3.50 -15.70
C ASP A 172 2.28 2.08 -16.17
N SER A 173 1.71 1.26 -15.30
CA SER A 173 1.28 -0.10 -15.64
C SER A 173 0.20 -0.15 -16.75
N ARG A 174 -0.57 0.92 -16.93
CA ARG A 174 -1.57 1.03 -18.01
C ARG A 174 -0.96 1.35 -19.37
N HIS A 175 0.23 1.94 -19.42
CA HIS A 175 0.93 2.26 -20.67
C HIS A 175 1.64 1.04 -21.26
N MET A 176 1.84 -0.02 -20.51
CA MET A 176 2.41 -1.29 -20.96
C MET A 176 1.33 -2.22 -21.53
N GLY A 177 0.48 -1.70 -22.40
CA GLY A 177 -0.45 -2.53 -23.19
C GLY A 177 0.32 -3.49 -24.13
N PRO A 178 -0.36 -4.55 -24.65
CA PRO A 178 0.26 -5.64 -25.42
C PRO A 178 1.02 -5.21 -26.69
N VAL A 179 0.93 -3.94 -27.05
CA VAL A 179 1.60 -3.38 -28.25
C VAL A 179 3.13 -3.33 -28.12
N SER A 180 3.68 -3.22 -26.89
CA SER A 180 5.13 -3.13 -26.69
C SER A 180 5.85 -4.47 -26.86
N TYR A 181 5.19 -5.59 -26.60
CA TYR A 181 5.79 -6.92 -26.74
C TYR A 181 5.91 -7.40 -28.19
N THR A 182 5.04 -6.94 -29.08
CA THR A 182 5.08 -7.30 -30.50
C THR A 182 6.24 -6.63 -31.23
N HIS A 183 6.62 -5.40 -30.83
CA HIS A 183 7.75 -4.68 -31.45
C HIS A 183 9.12 -5.25 -31.02
N LEU A 184 9.28 -5.67 -29.77
CA LEU A 184 10.51 -6.32 -29.28
C LEU A 184 10.71 -7.70 -29.91
N ARG A 185 9.62 -8.48 -30.06
CA ARG A 185 9.70 -9.81 -30.70
C ARG A 185 10.00 -9.74 -32.19
N ALA A 186 9.56 -8.69 -32.88
CA ALA A 186 9.87 -8.48 -34.30
C ALA A 186 11.37 -8.11 -34.52
N HIS A 187 12.02 -7.47 -33.54
CA HIS A 187 13.45 -7.16 -33.62
C HIS A 187 14.34 -8.37 -33.32
N GLU A 188 13.91 -9.29 -32.45
CA GLU A 188 14.70 -10.51 -32.16
C GLU A 188 14.67 -11.51 -33.30
N THR A 189 13.55 -11.63 -34.03
CA THR A 189 13.46 -12.55 -35.19
C THR A 189 14.19 -12.02 -36.43
N GLY A 190 14.47 -10.72 -36.54
CA GLY A 190 15.20 -10.13 -37.65
C GLY A 190 16.72 -10.24 -37.51
N ALA A 191 17.26 -10.64 -36.35
CA ALA A 191 18.70 -10.75 -36.12
C ALA A 191 19.29 -12.14 -36.41
N TYR A 192 18.48 -13.11 -36.84
CA TYR A 192 18.86 -14.49 -37.15
C TYR A 192 18.64 -14.88 -38.63
N LEU A 193 18.43 -13.93 -39.53
CA LEU A 193 18.45 -14.10 -40.97
C LEU A 193 19.64 -13.31 -41.60
#